data_2bc22c4f5380e2bec53e9e7bcec39916
#
_entry.id   2bc22c4f5380e2bec53e9e7bcec39916
#
_cell.length_a   1.000
_cell.length_b   1.000
_cell.length_c   1.000
_cell.angle_alpha   90.00
_cell.angle_beta   90.00
_cell.angle_gamma   90.00
#
_symmetry.space_group_name_H-M   'P 1'
#
loop_
_entity.id
_entity.type
_entity.pdbx_description
1 polymer ?
#
loop_
_entity_poly.entity_id
_entity_poly.type
_entity_poly.pdbx_seq_one_letter_code
_entity_poly.pdbx_strand_id
1 'polypeptide(L)'
;MSEPAIEDIYTEARVFPPSPEFAAAALVNDRSLYDEADADLEGFWARQARELLTWDRDFEQVLDWSDPPFARWFDGGMLNMSVNCLDRHVDAGRGDKVAYHWEGEPGDTRTITYADLLADVERFANVLLGLGLEKGDRIAIYMPMIPELPVAMLACTRIGVAHSVIFGGFSPDAITDRCEDAQARVVITADAGYRRGAPSALKVNVDAALEAGAPSVEHVVVVNRCDTEVAMVEGRDVWWHEAMAEADDHCPPVSVESEHLLYLLYTSGTTAKPKGIMHTTGGYLTQVAFTHKYVFDLRPETDVYWCAADIGWVTGHSYIVYG
;
A
#
# COMPACT_ATOMS: atom_id res chain seq x y z
N MET A 1 3.19 2.92 -55.39
CA MET A 1 3.72 2.46 -54.11
C MET A 1 2.66 1.50 -53.58
N SER A 2 2.97 0.20 -53.48
CA SER A 2 2.07 -0.81 -52.93
C SER A 2 1.95 -0.56 -51.41
N GLU A 3 0.70 -0.55 -50.89
CA GLU A 3 0.49 -0.55 -49.43
C GLU A 3 1.21 -1.76 -48.82
N PRO A 4 1.95 -1.60 -47.69
CA PRO A 4 2.56 -2.74 -47.05
C PRO A 4 1.46 -3.72 -46.63
N ALA A 5 1.66 -5.00 -46.90
CA ALA A 5 0.73 -6.04 -46.49
C ALA A 5 0.66 -6.06 -44.96
N ILE A 6 -0.54 -6.38 -44.40
CA ILE A 6 -0.76 -6.46 -42.95
C ILE A 6 0.27 -7.35 -42.25
N GLU A 7 0.76 -8.37 -42.94
CA GLU A 7 1.82 -9.27 -42.45
C GLU A 7 3.16 -8.56 -42.21
N ASP A 8 3.50 -7.49 -42.96
CA ASP A 8 4.70 -6.69 -42.74
C ASP A 8 4.66 -5.84 -41.50
N ILE A 9 3.45 -5.57 -40.94
CA ILE A 9 3.24 -4.81 -39.71
C ILE A 9 3.57 -5.68 -38.46
N TYR A 10 3.48 -7.00 -38.56
CA TYR A 10 3.77 -7.92 -37.46
C TYR A 10 5.24 -8.33 -37.35
N THR A 11 6.08 -8.01 -38.34
CA THR A 11 7.51 -8.26 -38.33
C THR A 11 8.30 -7.00 -37.95
N GLU A 12 8.08 -6.49 -36.72
CA GLU A 12 8.88 -5.38 -36.22
C GLU A 12 10.30 -5.87 -35.86
N ALA A 13 11.27 -5.49 -36.64
CA ALA A 13 12.69 -5.86 -36.47
C ALA A 13 13.53 -4.68 -35.92
N ARG A 14 12.94 -3.51 -35.72
CA ARG A 14 13.67 -2.34 -35.21
C ARG A 14 14.03 -2.54 -33.75
N VAL A 15 15.27 -2.23 -33.39
CA VAL A 15 15.75 -2.23 -32.00
C VAL A 15 16.06 -0.79 -31.60
N PHE A 16 15.58 -0.41 -30.44
CA PHE A 16 15.80 0.90 -29.85
C PHE A 16 16.68 0.74 -28.60
N PRO A 17 18.01 0.69 -28.74
CA PRO A 17 18.89 0.56 -27.58
C PRO A 17 18.83 1.82 -26.71
N PRO A 18 19.06 1.71 -25.39
CA PRO A 18 19.22 2.86 -24.52
C PRO A 18 20.43 3.70 -24.98
N SER A 19 20.43 5.00 -24.62
CA SER A 19 21.61 5.82 -24.88
C SER A 19 22.82 5.30 -24.09
N PRO A 20 24.06 5.45 -24.60
CA PRO A 20 25.25 5.05 -23.88
C PRO A 20 25.37 5.68 -22.48
N GLU A 21 24.96 6.95 -22.35
CA GLU A 21 24.98 7.67 -21.08
C GLU A 21 23.99 7.06 -20.08
N PHE A 22 22.77 6.74 -20.51
CA PHE A 22 21.77 6.08 -19.67
C PHE A 22 22.27 4.69 -19.24
N ALA A 23 22.77 3.88 -20.16
CA ALA A 23 23.29 2.55 -19.85
C ALA A 23 24.49 2.60 -18.88
N ALA A 24 25.39 3.57 -19.03
CA ALA A 24 26.54 3.73 -18.14
C ALA A 24 26.16 4.23 -16.74
N ALA A 25 25.04 4.95 -16.61
CA ALA A 25 24.53 5.46 -15.33
C ALA A 25 23.66 4.45 -14.60
N ALA A 26 23.13 3.42 -15.26
CA ALA A 26 22.23 2.43 -14.66
C ALA A 26 22.92 1.63 -13.54
N LEU A 27 22.15 1.31 -12.48
CA LEU A 27 22.61 0.45 -11.37
C LEU A 27 22.97 -0.96 -11.87
N VAL A 28 22.23 -1.44 -12.87
CA VAL A 28 22.46 -2.73 -13.53
C VAL A 28 22.36 -2.53 -15.04
N ASN A 29 23.42 -2.85 -15.75
CA ASN A 29 23.51 -2.69 -17.21
C ASN A 29 23.90 -3.99 -17.96
N ASP A 30 23.87 -5.11 -17.25
CA ASP A 30 24.19 -6.43 -17.79
C ASP A 30 23.22 -7.51 -17.28
N ARG A 31 23.51 -8.78 -17.54
CA ARG A 31 22.68 -9.91 -17.14
C ARG A 31 23.02 -10.49 -15.77
N SER A 32 23.95 -9.91 -15.02
CA SER A 32 24.52 -10.50 -13.79
C SER A 32 23.45 -10.91 -12.76
N LEU A 33 22.44 -10.09 -12.54
CA LEU A 33 21.35 -10.43 -11.61
C LEU A 33 20.50 -11.60 -12.10
N TYR A 34 20.26 -11.70 -13.42
CA TYR A 34 19.54 -12.83 -13.99
C TYR A 34 20.35 -14.11 -13.90
N ASP A 35 21.65 -14.04 -14.25
CA ASP A 35 22.56 -15.19 -14.24
C ASP A 35 22.75 -15.73 -12.80
N GLU A 36 22.79 -14.85 -11.79
CA GLU A 36 22.82 -15.22 -10.38
C GLU A 36 21.51 -15.90 -9.95
N ALA A 37 20.36 -15.33 -10.30
CA ALA A 37 19.05 -15.90 -9.96
C ALA A 37 18.82 -17.25 -10.68
N ASP A 38 19.26 -17.40 -11.91
CA ASP A 38 19.19 -18.65 -12.67
C ASP A 38 20.09 -19.75 -12.07
N ALA A 39 21.23 -19.36 -11.46
CA ALA A 39 22.16 -20.29 -10.82
C ALA A 39 21.68 -20.77 -9.45
N ASP A 40 21.11 -19.86 -8.64
CA ASP A 40 20.62 -20.13 -7.28
C ASP A 40 19.49 -19.16 -6.90
N LEU A 41 18.25 -19.52 -7.22
CA LEU A 41 17.08 -18.68 -6.99
C LEU A 41 16.88 -18.35 -5.50
N GLU A 42 17.00 -19.34 -4.62
CA GLU A 42 16.79 -19.12 -3.19
C GLU A 42 17.93 -18.28 -2.57
N GLY A 43 19.18 -18.58 -2.92
CA GLY A 43 20.32 -17.77 -2.48
C GLY A 43 20.24 -16.33 -2.95
N PHE A 44 19.81 -16.12 -4.20
CA PHE A 44 19.56 -14.78 -4.75
C PHE A 44 18.54 -14.01 -3.93
N TRP A 45 17.33 -14.57 -3.70
CA TRP A 45 16.29 -13.88 -2.93
C TRP A 45 16.63 -13.75 -1.45
N ALA A 46 17.35 -14.71 -0.86
CA ALA A 46 17.87 -14.59 0.51
C ALA A 46 18.78 -13.37 0.67
N ARG A 47 19.70 -13.18 -0.29
CA ARG A 47 20.60 -12.02 -0.29
C ARG A 47 19.81 -10.72 -0.48
N GLN A 48 18.90 -10.66 -1.46
CA GLN A 48 18.08 -9.46 -1.69
C GLN A 48 17.26 -9.08 -0.45
N ALA A 49 16.60 -10.04 0.19
CA ALA A 49 15.80 -9.80 1.38
C ALA A 49 16.63 -9.24 2.55
N ARG A 50 17.85 -9.74 2.76
CA ARG A 50 18.75 -9.25 3.82
C ARG A 50 19.39 -7.90 3.52
N GLU A 51 19.67 -7.61 2.25
CA GLU A 51 20.26 -6.33 1.84
C GLU A 51 19.23 -5.19 1.80
N LEU A 52 17.99 -5.50 1.40
CA LEU A 52 16.97 -4.48 1.17
C LEU A 52 16.11 -4.19 2.39
N LEU A 53 15.95 -5.16 3.28
CA LEU A 53 15.02 -5.06 4.41
C LEU A 53 15.71 -5.13 5.76
N THR A 54 15.05 -4.56 6.76
CA THR A 54 15.37 -4.74 8.17
C THR A 54 14.48 -5.83 8.76
N TRP A 55 15.10 -6.85 9.32
CA TRP A 55 14.45 -7.99 9.96
C TRP A 55 14.65 -7.93 11.48
N ASP A 56 13.58 -8.15 12.23
CA ASP A 56 13.64 -8.31 13.70
C ASP A 56 14.22 -9.68 14.05
N ARG A 57 13.91 -10.69 13.23
CA ARG A 57 14.49 -12.03 13.26
C ARG A 57 14.67 -12.53 11.84
N ASP A 58 15.87 -13.03 11.52
CA ASP A 58 16.15 -13.60 10.20
C ASP A 58 15.28 -14.85 9.94
N PHE A 59 15.01 -15.14 8.68
CA PHE A 59 14.25 -16.31 8.27
C PHE A 59 15.10 -17.58 8.27
N GLU A 60 14.43 -18.73 8.46
CA GLU A 60 15.03 -20.05 8.50
C GLU A 60 14.98 -20.74 7.13
N GLN A 61 13.92 -20.47 6.35
CA GLN A 61 13.72 -21.01 5.01
C GLN A 61 13.31 -19.89 4.04
N VAL A 62 13.91 -19.89 2.84
CA VAL A 62 13.65 -18.84 1.83
C VAL A 62 12.33 -19.07 1.11
N LEU A 63 12.14 -20.30 0.62
CA LEU A 63 10.93 -20.71 -0.09
C LEU A 63 10.47 -22.09 0.38
N ASP A 64 9.23 -22.16 0.82
CA ASP A 64 8.52 -23.42 0.98
C ASP A 64 7.49 -23.56 -0.15
N TRP A 65 7.73 -24.55 -1.02
CA TRP A 65 6.86 -24.93 -2.13
C TRP A 65 6.30 -26.35 -1.97
N SER A 66 6.15 -26.81 -0.73
CA SER A 66 5.67 -28.18 -0.42
C SER A 66 4.19 -28.38 -0.69
N ASP A 67 3.39 -27.31 -0.73
CA ASP A 67 1.93 -27.32 -0.98
C ASP A 67 1.54 -26.40 -2.16
N PRO A 68 1.91 -26.71 -3.41
CA PRO A 68 1.56 -25.89 -4.56
C PRO A 68 0.04 -25.78 -4.76
N PRO A 69 -0.53 -24.63 -5.10
CA PRO A 69 0.15 -23.41 -5.55
C PRO A 69 0.47 -22.39 -4.41
N PHE A 70 0.43 -22.81 -3.15
CA PHE A 70 0.63 -21.93 -2.01
C PHE A 70 2.13 -21.87 -1.64
N ALA A 71 2.80 -20.80 -2.09
CA ALA A 71 4.16 -20.52 -1.71
C ALA A 71 4.22 -19.81 -0.36
N ARG A 72 5.24 -20.15 0.45
CA ARG A 72 5.60 -19.38 1.65
C ARG A 72 7.03 -18.85 1.47
N TRP A 73 7.19 -17.53 1.65
CA TRP A 73 8.47 -16.87 1.48
C TRP A 73 9.03 -16.39 2.81
N PHE A 74 10.33 -16.67 3.04
CA PHE A 74 11.08 -16.24 4.22
C PHE A 74 10.47 -16.74 5.53
N ASP A 75 10.12 -18.02 5.56
CA ASP A 75 9.48 -18.65 6.72
C ASP A 75 10.38 -18.55 7.97
N GLY A 76 9.75 -18.30 9.12
CA GLY A 76 10.45 -18.03 10.40
C GLY A 76 10.97 -16.59 10.53
N GLY A 77 11.01 -15.80 9.47
CA GLY A 77 11.41 -14.40 9.51
C GLY A 77 10.36 -13.53 10.20
N MET A 78 10.84 -12.52 10.94
CA MET A 78 9.98 -11.52 11.61
C MET A 78 10.41 -10.12 11.21
N LEU A 79 9.43 -9.25 10.91
CA LEU A 79 9.67 -7.86 10.50
C LEU A 79 8.42 -7.01 10.75
N ASN A 80 8.53 -5.71 10.51
CA ASN A 80 7.36 -4.82 10.42
C ASN A 80 7.45 -3.98 9.13
N MET A 81 6.34 -3.87 8.41
CA MET A 81 6.26 -3.09 7.17
C MET A 81 6.50 -1.60 7.42
N SER A 82 5.81 -1.00 8.40
CA SER A 82 5.96 0.42 8.74
C SER A 82 7.40 0.76 9.13
N VAL A 83 8.08 -0.10 9.91
CA VAL A 83 9.50 0.07 10.24
C VAL A 83 10.36 0.13 8.98
N ASN A 84 10.12 -0.75 8.03
CA ASN A 84 10.88 -0.77 6.79
C ASN A 84 10.61 0.44 5.89
N CYS A 85 9.40 0.98 5.91
CA CYS A 85 9.04 2.16 5.13
C CYS A 85 9.45 3.48 5.80
N LEU A 86 9.44 3.57 7.14
CA LEU A 86 9.58 4.85 7.86
C LEU A 86 10.69 4.85 8.91
N ASP A 87 10.56 4.08 9.98
CA ASP A 87 11.42 4.17 11.18
C ASP A 87 12.90 4.07 10.83
N ARG A 88 13.29 3.04 10.05
CA ARG A 88 14.69 2.85 9.65
C ARG A 88 15.29 4.03 8.87
N HIS A 89 14.44 4.79 8.19
CA HIS A 89 14.89 5.97 7.43
C HIS A 89 15.05 7.17 8.34
N VAL A 90 14.14 7.37 9.28
CA VAL A 90 14.25 8.42 10.31
C VAL A 90 15.45 8.16 11.20
N ASP A 91 15.63 6.91 11.67
CA ASP A 91 16.78 6.49 12.49
C ASP A 91 18.13 6.65 11.76
N ALA A 92 18.12 6.50 10.43
CA ALA A 92 19.30 6.75 9.58
C ALA A 92 19.54 8.25 9.30
N GLY A 93 18.83 9.17 9.97
CA GLY A 93 18.99 10.62 9.83
C GLY A 93 18.34 11.23 8.58
N ARG A 94 17.39 10.51 7.96
CA ARG A 94 16.65 10.99 6.79
C ARG A 94 15.26 11.54 7.14
N GLY A 95 15.02 11.88 8.41
CA GLY A 95 13.72 12.38 8.87
C GLY A 95 13.24 13.63 8.12
N ASP A 96 14.15 14.55 7.81
CA ASP A 96 13.84 15.80 7.09
C ASP A 96 13.66 15.61 5.57
N LYS A 97 13.96 14.40 5.03
CA LYS A 97 13.74 14.12 3.62
C LYS A 97 12.23 14.08 3.33
N VAL A 98 11.84 14.64 2.18
CA VAL A 98 10.45 14.60 1.72
C VAL A 98 10.07 13.17 1.37
N ALA A 99 9.02 12.67 2.01
CA ALA A 99 8.37 11.41 1.70
C ALA A 99 7.35 11.62 0.58
N TYR A 100 6.49 12.65 0.71
CA TYR A 100 5.47 12.95 -0.30
C TYR A 100 5.42 14.43 -0.67
N HIS A 101 5.37 14.69 -1.97
CA HIS A 101 4.79 15.90 -2.54
C HIS A 101 3.37 15.53 -2.98
N TRP A 102 2.38 16.12 -2.34
CA TRP A 102 0.97 15.89 -2.67
C TRP A 102 0.33 17.14 -3.24
N GLU A 103 -0.46 16.96 -4.28
CA GLU A 103 -1.30 17.99 -4.89
C GLU A 103 -2.73 17.48 -5.05
N GLY A 104 -3.68 18.17 -4.44
CA GLY A 104 -5.11 17.89 -4.56
C GLY A 104 -5.70 18.43 -5.86
N GLU A 105 -6.82 17.85 -6.30
CA GLU A 105 -7.49 18.31 -7.54
C GLU A 105 -7.84 19.82 -7.54
N PRO A 106 -8.21 20.45 -6.40
CA PRO A 106 -8.42 21.90 -6.35
C PRO A 106 -7.13 22.74 -6.45
N GLY A 107 -5.96 22.11 -6.45
CA GLY A 107 -4.65 22.79 -6.48
C GLY A 107 -4.05 23.09 -5.11
N ASP A 108 -4.63 22.55 -4.04
CA ASP A 108 -4.02 22.55 -2.71
C ASP A 108 -2.84 21.57 -2.67
N THR A 109 -1.77 21.93 -1.97
CA THR A 109 -0.52 21.17 -1.92
C THR A 109 -0.06 20.92 -0.50
N ARG A 110 0.60 19.77 -0.28
CA ARG A 110 1.30 19.45 0.98
C ARG A 110 2.67 18.84 0.66
N THR A 111 3.67 19.21 1.45
CA THR A 111 4.97 18.54 1.46
C THR A 111 5.11 17.87 2.81
N ILE A 112 5.32 16.57 2.82
CA ILE A 112 5.34 15.73 4.01
C ILE A 112 6.70 15.05 4.08
N THR A 113 7.41 15.25 5.18
CA THR A 113 8.70 14.59 5.43
C THR A 113 8.51 13.17 5.99
N TYR A 114 9.60 12.38 6.02
CA TYR A 114 9.56 11.06 6.67
C TYR A 114 9.26 11.17 8.16
N ALA A 115 9.75 12.20 8.85
CA ALA A 115 9.45 12.41 10.26
C ALA A 115 7.99 12.80 10.48
N ASP A 116 7.42 13.68 9.63
CA ASP A 116 6.00 14.05 9.70
C ASP A 116 5.12 12.82 9.46
N LEU A 117 5.45 12.04 8.42
CA LEU A 117 4.69 10.84 8.07
C LEU A 117 4.74 9.79 9.19
N LEU A 118 5.92 9.56 9.79
CA LEU A 118 6.07 8.64 10.91
C LEU A 118 5.23 9.09 12.10
N ALA A 119 5.26 10.37 12.47
CA ALA A 119 4.47 10.92 13.57
C ALA A 119 2.97 10.75 13.35
N ASP A 120 2.48 11.00 12.12
CA ASP A 120 1.08 10.80 11.77
C ASP A 120 0.69 9.31 11.81
N VAL A 121 1.57 8.43 11.34
CA VAL A 121 1.35 6.97 11.35
C VAL A 121 1.31 6.43 12.78
N GLU A 122 2.23 6.83 13.68
CA GLU A 122 2.22 6.41 15.07
C GLU A 122 0.95 6.85 15.79
N ARG A 123 0.56 8.10 15.60
CA ARG A 123 -0.65 8.66 16.20
C ARG A 123 -1.89 7.96 15.70
N PHE A 124 -2.02 7.73 14.38
CA PHE A 124 -3.18 7.02 13.84
C PHE A 124 -3.21 5.54 14.22
N ALA A 125 -2.05 4.91 14.40
CA ALA A 125 -1.96 3.55 14.95
C ALA A 125 -2.55 3.48 16.37
N ASN A 126 -2.30 4.49 17.23
CA ASN A 126 -2.92 4.59 18.53
C ASN A 126 -4.44 4.84 18.45
N VAL A 127 -4.92 5.60 17.46
CA VAL A 127 -6.38 5.71 17.20
C VAL A 127 -6.97 4.33 16.95
N LEU A 128 -6.35 3.53 16.06
CA LEU A 128 -6.83 2.19 15.72
C LEU A 128 -6.83 1.25 16.93
N LEU A 129 -5.79 1.29 17.77
CA LEU A 129 -5.75 0.55 19.04
C LEU A 129 -6.84 1.00 20.00
N GLY A 130 -7.11 2.32 20.09
CA GLY A 130 -8.20 2.91 20.89
C GLY A 130 -9.58 2.46 20.44
N LEU A 131 -9.76 2.13 19.16
CA LEU A 131 -10.99 1.53 18.61
C LEU A 131 -11.06 0.00 18.84
N GLY A 132 -10.11 -0.58 19.58
CA GLY A 132 -10.11 -1.99 19.96
C GLY A 132 -9.60 -2.95 18.88
N LEU A 133 -8.86 -2.45 17.89
CA LEU A 133 -8.21 -3.31 16.89
C LEU A 133 -6.98 -4.01 17.48
N GLU A 134 -6.77 -5.24 17.08
CA GLU A 134 -5.66 -6.08 17.47
C GLU A 134 -4.94 -6.67 16.25
N LYS A 135 -3.71 -7.16 16.44
CA LYS A 135 -2.96 -7.88 15.41
C LYS A 135 -3.80 -9.00 14.79
N GLY A 136 -3.93 -8.99 13.47
CA GLY A 136 -4.70 -9.96 12.70
C GLY A 136 -6.13 -9.52 12.37
N ASP A 137 -6.60 -8.42 12.94
CA ASP A 137 -7.84 -7.79 12.49
C ASP A 137 -7.73 -7.23 11.08
N ARG A 138 -8.86 -6.94 10.46
CA ARG A 138 -8.96 -6.37 9.11
C ARG A 138 -9.82 -5.12 9.13
N ILE A 139 -9.42 -4.16 8.29
CA ILE A 139 -10.17 -2.93 8.05
C ILE A 139 -10.40 -2.71 6.56
N ALA A 140 -11.38 -1.90 6.23
CA ALA A 140 -11.59 -1.38 4.88
C ALA A 140 -11.23 0.12 4.82
N ILE A 141 -10.61 0.54 3.71
CA ILE A 141 -10.26 1.95 3.47
C ILE A 141 -10.93 2.39 2.18
N TYR A 142 -11.92 3.28 2.28
CA TYR A 142 -12.64 3.85 1.15
C TYR A 142 -12.44 5.36 1.12
N MET A 143 -11.32 5.79 0.54
CA MET A 143 -10.85 7.18 0.60
C MET A 143 -10.46 7.71 -0.77
N PRO A 144 -10.46 9.05 -0.95
CA PRO A 144 -9.83 9.66 -2.11
C PRO A 144 -8.29 9.63 -1.98
N MET A 145 -7.57 10.04 -3.03
CA MET A 145 -6.12 10.13 -3.05
C MET A 145 -5.62 11.33 -2.24
N ILE A 146 -5.64 11.21 -0.92
CA ILE A 146 -5.20 12.22 0.05
C ILE A 146 -4.11 11.64 0.97
N PRO A 147 -3.28 12.47 1.62
CA PRO A 147 -2.19 12.00 2.48
C PRO A 147 -2.61 11.10 3.64
N GLU A 148 -3.82 11.23 4.12
CA GLU A 148 -4.39 10.39 5.17
C GLU A 148 -4.54 8.92 4.73
N LEU A 149 -4.61 8.65 3.42
CA LEU A 149 -4.71 7.27 2.89
C LEU A 149 -3.43 6.45 3.15
N PRO A 150 -2.22 6.86 2.72
CA PRO A 150 -0.99 6.15 3.08
C PRO A 150 -0.73 6.14 4.59
N VAL A 151 -1.10 7.18 5.34
CA VAL A 151 -1.02 7.17 6.81
C VAL A 151 -1.87 6.03 7.39
N ALA A 152 -3.11 5.88 6.96
CA ALA A 152 -3.99 4.80 7.40
C ALA A 152 -3.42 3.41 7.08
N MET A 153 -2.90 3.21 5.86
CA MET A 153 -2.30 1.94 5.45
C MET A 153 -1.07 1.58 6.29
N LEU A 154 -0.15 2.53 6.47
CA LEU A 154 1.07 2.32 7.25
C LEU A 154 0.79 2.14 8.74
N ALA A 155 -0.20 2.84 9.30
CA ALA A 155 -0.64 2.64 10.68
C ALA A 155 -1.20 1.24 10.92
N CYS A 156 -2.00 0.71 10.00
CA CYS A 156 -2.46 -0.68 10.05
C CYS A 156 -1.29 -1.65 10.11
N THR A 157 -0.31 -1.49 9.21
CA THR A 157 0.83 -2.40 9.16
C THR A 157 1.72 -2.28 10.38
N ARG A 158 1.77 -1.09 11.03
CA ARG A 158 2.53 -0.86 12.25
C ARG A 158 2.06 -1.76 13.39
N ILE A 159 0.75 -1.94 13.52
CA ILE A 159 0.13 -2.75 14.58
C ILE A 159 -0.26 -4.17 14.14
N GLY A 160 0.11 -4.58 12.90
CA GLY A 160 -0.19 -5.90 12.37
C GLY A 160 -1.66 -6.12 12.01
N VAL A 161 -2.39 -5.06 11.70
CA VAL A 161 -3.76 -5.09 11.15
C VAL A 161 -3.69 -5.14 9.63
N ALA A 162 -4.43 -6.05 9.01
CA ALA A 162 -4.53 -6.09 7.56
C ALA A 162 -5.57 -5.08 7.05
N HIS A 163 -5.31 -4.51 5.87
CA HIS A 163 -6.24 -3.56 5.27
C HIS A 163 -6.74 -4.01 3.89
N SER A 164 -7.88 -3.45 3.48
CA SER A 164 -8.41 -3.57 2.12
C SER A 164 -8.75 -2.18 1.59
N VAL A 165 -7.97 -1.68 0.64
CA VAL A 165 -8.27 -0.39 0.01
C VAL A 165 -9.29 -0.59 -1.09
N ILE A 166 -10.37 0.19 -1.02
CA ILE A 166 -11.48 0.18 -1.95
C ILE A 166 -11.42 1.47 -2.78
N PHE A 167 -11.39 1.35 -4.09
CA PHE A 167 -11.37 2.51 -4.98
C PHE A 167 -12.56 3.44 -4.72
N GLY A 168 -12.30 4.73 -4.49
CA GLY A 168 -13.31 5.73 -4.13
C GLY A 168 -14.43 5.98 -5.15
N GLY A 169 -14.36 5.33 -6.31
CA GLY A 169 -15.41 5.35 -7.32
C GLY A 169 -16.36 4.15 -7.33
N PHE A 170 -16.20 3.20 -6.38
CA PHE A 170 -17.07 2.03 -6.31
C PHE A 170 -18.40 2.34 -5.61
N SER A 171 -19.42 1.51 -5.92
CA SER A 171 -20.76 1.60 -5.36
C SER A 171 -20.85 1.10 -3.92
N PRO A 172 -21.92 1.46 -3.18
CA PRO A 172 -22.19 0.89 -1.85
C PRO A 172 -22.15 -0.64 -1.81
N ASP A 173 -22.76 -1.33 -2.77
CA ASP A 173 -22.75 -2.80 -2.84
C ASP A 173 -21.32 -3.36 -2.89
N ALA A 174 -20.43 -2.69 -3.64
CA ALA A 174 -19.03 -3.10 -3.72
C ALA A 174 -18.27 -2.86 -2.40
N ILE A 175 -18.67 -1.91 -1.58
CA ILE A 175 -18.14 -1.70 -0.23
C ILE A 175 -18.66 -2.79 0.69
N THR A 176 -19.97 -3.06 0.68
CA THR A 176 -20.61 -4.14 1.47
C THR A 176 -19.93 -5.47 1.22
N ASP A 177 -19.84 -5.90 -0.04
CA ASP A 177 -19.22 -7.18 -0.41
C ASP A 177 -17.81 -7.34 0.15
N ARG A 178 -16.98 -6.29 0.11
CA ARG A 178 -15.60 -6.33 0.59
C ARG A 178 -15.50 -6.30 2.12
N CYS A 179 -16.33 -5.53 2.77
CA CYS A 179 -16.39 -5.50 4.23
C CYS A 179 -16.86 -6.84 4.81
N GLU A 180 -17.85 -7.47 4.18
CA GLU A 180 -18.35 -8.78 4.59
C GLU A 180 -17.31 -9.89 4.35
N ASP A 181 -16.71 -9.94 3.16
CA ASP A 181 -15.71 -10.95 2.81
C ASP A 181 -14.44 -10.83 3.67
N ALA A 182 -13.95 -9.60 3.87
CA ALA A 182 -12.81 -9.33 4.73
C ALA A 182 -13.14 -9.44 6.23
N GLN A 183 -14.40 -9.45 6.62
CA GLN A 183 -14.84 -9.30 8.02
C GLN A 183 -14.20 -8.06 8.65
N ALA A 184 -14.27 -6.93 7.93
CA ALA A 184 -13.68 -5.67 8.36
C ALA A 184 -14.38 -5.13 9.61
N ARG A 185 -13.58 -4.72 10.62
CA ARG A 185 -14.12 -4.17 11.88
C ARG A 185 -14.24 -2.63 11.85
N VAL A 186 -13.40 -1.99 11.04
CA VAL A 186 -13.40 -0.53 10.89
C VAL A 186 -13.43 -0.19 9.40
N VAL A 187 -14.16 0.88 9.05
CA VAL A 187 -14.06 1.53 7.74
C VAL A 187 -13.45 2.91 7.92
N ILE A 188 -12.41 3.21 7.14
CA ILE A 188 -11.84 4.56 7.09
C ILE A 188 -12.31 5.21 5.78
N THR A 189 -12.86 6.41 5.86
CA THR A 189 -13.41 7.14 4.72
C THR A 189 -13.19 8.65 4.84
N ALA A 190 -13.73 9.42 3.91
CA ALA A 190 -13.83 10.88 3.99
C ALA A 190 -15.28 11.33 3.83
N ASP A 191 -15.58 12.56 4.22
CA ASP A 191 -16.88 13.19 3.94
C ASP A 191 -17.18 13.11 2.44
N ALA A 192 -16.25 13.57 1.62
CA ALA A 192 -16.26 13.53 0.16
C ALA A 192 -14.82 13.57 -0.39
N GLY A 193 -14.65 13.39 -1.70
CA GLY A 193 -13.39 13.61 -2.41
C GLY A 193 -13.63 14.45 -3.65
N TYR A 194 -12.68 15.30 -4.01
CA TYR A 194 -12.79 16.06 -5.27
C TYR A 194 -12.61 15.12 -6.46
N ARG A 195 -13.52 15.23 -7.42
CA ARG A 195 -13.48 14.48 -8.68
C ARG A 195 -14.15 15.29 -9.79
N ARG A 196 -13.43 15.55 -10.89
CA ARG A 196 -13.93 16.32 -12.04
C ARG A 196 -14.44 17.70 -11.65
N GLY A 197 -13.73 18.37 -10.75
CA GLY A 197 -14.01 19.73 -10.31
C GLY A 197 -15.14 19.88 -9.28
N ALA A 198 -15.64 18.78 -8.71
CA ALA A 198 -16.71 18.81 -7.71
C ALA A 198 -16.50 17.78 -6.59
N PRO A 199 -17.03 18.00 -5.37
CA PRO A 199 -17.08 16.98 -4.33
C PRO A 199 -17.92 15.78 -4.78
N SER A 200 -17.38 14.57 -4.56
CA SER A 200 -18.03 13.28 -4.77
C SER A 200 -18.22 12.62 -3.41
N ALA A 201 -19.45 12.33 -3.03
CA ALA A 201 -19.79 11.81 -1.71
C ALA A 201 -19.14 10.44 -1.46
N LEU A 202 -18.52 10.26 -0.30
CA LEU A 202 -17.92 9.01 0.13
C LEU A 202 -18.61 8.46 1.38
N LYS A 203 -18.72 9.25 2.44
CA LYS A 203 -19.37 8.82 3.69
C LYS A 203 -20.80 8.32 3.48
N VAL A 204 -21.57 8.99 2.63
CA VAL A 204 -22.93 8.57 2.27
C VAL A 204 -22.96 7.18 1.62
N ASN A 205 -21.95 6.86 0.79
CA ASN A 205 -21.85 5.53 0.21
C ASN A 205 -21.49 4.47 1.25
N VAL A 206 -20.64 4.82 2.23
CA VAL A 206 -20.32 3.93 3.36
C VAL A 206 -21.58 3.69 4.20
N ASP A 207 -22.34 4.71 4.53
CA ASP A 207 -23.59 4.56 5.30
C ASP A 207 -24.58 3.64 4.58
N ALA A 208 -24.79 3.86 3.29
CA ALA A 208 -25.66 3.00 2.50
C ALA A 208 -25.14 1.54 2.42
N ALA A 209 -23.83 1.36 2.37
CA ALA A 209 -23.23 0.03 2.42
C ALA A 209 -23.47 -0.70 3.74
N LEU A 210 -23.31 0.02 4.86
CA LEU A 210 -23.48 -0.54 6.21
C LEU A 210 -24.96 -0.80 6.54
N GLU A 211 -25.88 -0.01 5.99
CA GLU A 211 -27.33 -0.27 6.08
C GLU A 211 -27.73 -1.55 5.30
N ALA A 212 -27.05 -1.83 4.19
CA ALA A 212 -27.32 -3.00 3.36
C ALA A 212 -26.70 -4.30 3.93
N GLY A 213 -25.60 -4.19 4.70
CA GLY A 213 -24.89 -5.36 5.24
C GLY A 213 -23.63 -4.99 6.03
N ALA A 214 -22.65 -5.93 6.07
CA ALA A 214 -21.37 -5.77 6.76
C ALA A 214 -21.47 -5.57 8.30
N PRO A 215 -22.14 -6.46 9.03
CA PRO A 215 -22.37 -6.35 10.46
C PRO A 215 -21.09 -6.46 11.30
N SER A 216 -19.96 -6.82 10.71
CA SER A 216 -18.66 -6.85 11.39
C SER A 216 -18.06 -5.45 11.62
N VAL A 217 -18.57 -4.43 10.90
CA VAL A 217 -18.07 -3.05 11.04
C VAL A 217 -18.61 -2.41 12.31
N GLU A 218 -17.72 -2.14 13.23
CA GLU A 218 -18.01 -1.55 14.54
C GLU A 218 -17.83 -0.03 14.52
N HIS A 219 -16.85 0.48 13.75
CA HIS A 219 -16.53 1.90 13.72
C HIS A 219 -16.27 2.41 12.28
N VAL A 220 -16.52 3.72 12.10
CA VAL A 220 -16.21 4.46 10.87
C VAL A 220 -15.39 5.70 11.24
N VAL A 221 -14.16 5.80 10.68
CA VAL A 221 -13.31 6.98 10.83
C VAL A 221 -13.47 7.87 9.61
N VAL A 222 -13.80 9.15 9.80
CA VAL A 222 -14.15 10.08 8.73
C VAL A 222 -13.17 11.24 8.65
N VAL A 223 -12.50 11.40 7.52
CA VAL A 223 -11.68 12.57 7.22
C VAL A 223 -12.56 13.68 6.69
N ASN A 224 -12.45 14.88 7.23
CA ASN A 224 -13.08 16.09 6.68
C ASN A 224 -12.21 16.66 5.57
N ARG A 225 -12.51 16.31 4.32
CA ARG A 225 -11.73 16.73 3.14
C ARG A 225 -12.37 17.88 2.36
N CYS A 226 -13.69 17.90 2.27
CA CYS A 226 -14.42 18.81 1.41
C CYS A 226 -15.36 19.75 2.16
N ASP A 227 -15.38 19.68 3.49
CA ASP A 227 -16.35 20.35 4.38
C ASP A 227 -17.82 20.05 3.99
N THR A 228 -18.06 18.83 3.51
CA THR A 228 -19.39 18.37 3.14
C THR A 228 -20.14 17.94 4.40
N GLU A 229 -21.35 18.45 4.59
CA GLU A 229 -22.21 17.98 5.68
C GLU A 229 -22.55 16.50 5.52
N VAL A 230 -22.21 15.69 6.54
CA VAL A 230 -22.47 14.25 6.59
C VAL A 230 -23.08 13.86 7.92
N ALA A 231 -23.92 12.83 7.92
CA ALA A 231 -24.42 12.25 9.15
C ALA A 231 -23.29 11.51 9.89
N MET A 232 -23.19 11.77 11.20
CA MET A 232 -22.29 11.05 12.11
C MET A 232 -23.12 10.26 13.11
N VAL A 233 -22.99 8.94 13.11
CA VAL A 233 -23.71 8.03 13.99
C VAL A 233 -22.98 7.94 15.33
N GLU A 234 -23.60 8.40 16.40
CA GLU A 234 -23.03 8.35 17.76
C GLU A 234 -22.63 6.92 18.17
N GLY A 235 -21.43 6.77 18.72
CA GLY A 235 -20.87 5.49 19.15
C GLY A 235 -20.26 4.63 18.04
N ARG A 236 -20.53 4.94 16.75
CA ARG A 236 -19.94 4.27 15.59
C ARG A 236 -18.92 5.16 14.87
N ASP A 237 -19.29 6.42 14.60
CA ASP A 237 -18.52 7.30 13.73
C ASP A 237 -17.66 8.26 14.55
N VAL A 238 -16.42 8.46 14.12
CA VAL A 238 -15.48 9.40 14.71
C VAL A 238 -14.82 10.25 13.63
N TRP A 239 -14.62 11.54 13.92
CA TRP A 239 -13.82 12.39 13.05
C TRP A 239 -12.34 12.07 13.18
N TRP A 240 -11.64 11.91 12.05
CA TRP A 240 -10.20 11.68 12.00
C TRP A 240 -9.42 12.70 12.84
N HIS A 241 -9.67 13.99 12.62
CA HIS A 241 -8.92 15.06 13.27
C HIS A 241 -9.16 15.11 14.79
N GLU A 242 -10.36 14.77 15.27
CA GLU A 242 -10.66 14.69 16.70
C GLU A 242 -9.94 13.50 17.34
N ALA A 243 -10.03 12.31 16.71
CA ALA A 243 -9.35 11.12 17.19
C ALA A 243 -7.82 11.28 17.19
N MET A 244 -7.24 11.91 16.15
CA MET A 244 -5.82 12.22 16.09
C MET A 244 -5.37 13.22 17.17
N ALA A 245 -6.23 14.18 17.56
CA ALA A 245 -5.90 15.16 18.60
C ALA A 245 -5.85 14.56 20.01
N GLU A 246 -6.57 13.47 20.25
CA GLU A 246 -6.65 12.78 21.55
C GLU A 246 -5.66 11.61 21.67
N ALA A 247 -5.11 11.12 20.56
CA ALA A 247 -4.22 9.97 20.54
C ALA A 247 -2.81 10.31 21.00
N ASP A 248 -2.16 9.35 21.66
CA ASP A 248 -0.74 9.42 22.00
C ASP A 248 0.12 9.52 20.72
N ASP A 249 1.25 10.20 20.82
CA ASP A 249 2.15 10.49 19.69
C ASP A 249 3.19 9.39 19.43
N HIS A 250 3.29 8.39 20.29
CA HIS A 250 4.19 7.26 20.11
C HIS A 250 3.45 5.92 20.17
N CYS A 251 3.67 5.08 19.14
CA CYS A 251 3.11 3.74 19.03
C CYS A 251 4.21 2.75 18.62
N PRO A 252 4.67 1.85 19.51
CA PRO A 252 5.67 0.84 19.16
C PRO A 252 5.19 -0.08 18.04
N PRO A 253 6.06 -0.42 17.05
CA PRO A 253 5.68 -1.34 15.99
C PRO A 253 5.55 -2.78 16.50
N VAL A 254 4.59 -3.52 15.95
CA VAL A 254 4.38 -4.93 16.27
C VAL A 254 5.12 -5.81 15.26
N SER A 255 6.05 -6.62 15.74
CA SER A 255 6.74 -7.61 14.90
C SER A 255 5.77 -8.69 14.40
N VAL A 256 5.80 -8.96 13.11
CA VAL A 256 4.93 -9.95 12.46
C VAL A 256 5.74 -10.96 11.67
N GLU A 257 5.20 -12.16 11.48
CA GLU A 257 5.82 -13.17 10.63
C GLU A 257 5.83 -12.73 9.15
N SER A 258 6.81 -13.21 8.38
CA SER A 258 6.91 -12.93 6.95
C SER A 258 5.62 -13.21 6.19
N GLU A 259 4.92 -14.29 6.54
CA GLU A 259 3.65 -14.70 5.94
C GLU A 259 2.41 -14.07 6.60
N HIS A 260 2.61 -13.10 7.51
CA HIS A 260 1.50 -12.36 8.09
C HIS A 260 0.72 -11.59 7.01
N LEU A 261 -0.62 -11.67 7.05
CA LEU A 261 -1.49 -10.99 6.10
C LEU A 261 -1.28 -9.46 6.18
N LEU A 262 -0.85 -8.88 5.06
CA LEU A 262 -0.58 -7.46 4.93
C LEU A 262 -1.82 -6.70 4.45
N TYR A 263 -2.36 -7.14 3.32
CA TYR A 263 -3.57 -6.56 2.75
C TYR A 263 -4.34 -7.54 1.87
N LEU A 264 -5.61 -7.20 1.66
CA LEU A 264 -6.51 -7.84 0.73
C LEU A 264 -6.79 -6.90 -0.44
N LEU A 265 -6.59 -7.37 -1.66
CA LEU A 265 -6.91 -6.61 -2.85
C LEU A 265 -7.86 -7.40 -3.75
N TYR A 266 -9.01 -6.80 -4.05
CA TYR A 266 -10.08 -7.47 -4.77
C TYR A 266 -9.95 -7.29 -6.27
N THR A 267 -10.02 -8.41 -6.99
CA THR A 267 -10.07 -8.45 -8.45
C THR A 267 -11.49 -8.72 -8.93
N SER A 268 -11.78 -8.32 -10.17
CA SER A 268 -13.10 -8.51 -10.81
C SER A 268 -13.40 -9.97 -11.15
N GLY A 269 -12.86 -10.95 -10.50
CA GLY A 269 -13.10 -12.40 -10.65
C GLY A 269 -13.88 -12.86 -11.89
N THR A 270 -13.66 -14.08 -12.34
CA THR A 270 -14.45 -14.70 -13.43
C THR A 270 -15.88 -15.10 -13.02
N THR A 271 -16.21 -14.97 -11.74
CA THR A 271 -17.53 -15.21 -11.13
C THR A 271 -18.13 -13.89 -10.67
N ALA A 272 -19.43 -13.83 -10.41
CA ALA A 272 -20.17 -12.60 -10.09
C ALA A 272 -19.66 -11.86 -8.84
N LYS A 273 -18.92 -12.53 -7.93
CA LYS A 273 -18.35 -11.89 -6.73
C LYS A 273 -16.86 -11.60 -6.91
N PRO A 274 -16.36 -10.45 -6.42
CA PRO A 274 -14.94 -10.15 -6.36
C PRO A 274 -14.18 -11.20 -5.55
N LYS A 275 -12.91 -11.45 -5.91
CA LYS A 275 -12.00 -12.35 -5.17
C LYS A 275 -10.95 -11.52 -4.45
N GLY A 276 -10.84 -11.65 -3.14
CA GLY A 276 -9.80 -11.06 -2.32
C GLY A 276 -8.49 -11.83 -2.48
N ILE A 277 -7.48 -11.19 -3.07
CA ILE A 277 -6.12 -11.73 -3.15
C ILE A 277 -5.40 -11.35 -1.88
N MET A 278 -4.87 -12.35 -1.18
CA MET A 278 -4.09 -12.18 0.04
C MET A 278 -2.64 -11.86 -0.31
N HIS A 279 -2.15 -10.74 0.18
CA HIS A 279 -0.74 -10.38 0.10
C HIS A 279 -0.11 -10.46 1.49
N THR A 280 1.01 -11.18 1.60
CA THR A 280 1.77 -11.35 2.84
C THR A 280 2.95 -10.39 2.92
N THR A 281 3.54 -10.21 4.10
CA THR A 281 4.43 -9.07 4.39
C THR A 281 5.82 -9.19 3.77
N GLY A 282 6.56 -10.25 4.09
CA GLY A 282 8.00 -10.31 3.80
C GLY A 282 8.33 -10.49 2.32
N GLY A 283 7.67 -11.46 1.67
CA GLY A 283 7.87 -11.71 0.24
C GLY A 283 7.48 -10.52 -0.62
N TYR A 284 6.33 -9.92 -0.33
CA TYR A 284 5.84 -8.75 -1.03
C TYR A 284 6.80 -7.56 -0.89
N LEU A 285 7.21 -7.24 0.35
CA LEU A 285 8.11 -6.10 0.59
C LEU A 285 9.48 -6.29 -0.09
N THR A 286 10.03 -7.51 -0.05
CA THR A 286 11.29 -7.81 -0.74
C THR A 286 11.19 -7.53 -2.24
N GLN A 287 10.11 -8.00 -2.87
CA GLN A 287 9.87 -7.80 -4.31
C GLN A 287 9.67 -6.31 -4.65
N VAL A 288 8.94 -5.56 -3.84
CA VAL A 288 8.67 -4.15 -4.09
C VAL A 288 9.95 -3.32 -3.93
N ALA A 289 10.72 -3.54 -2.86
CA ALA A 289 12.01 -2.88 -2.66
C ALA A 289 13.02 -3.20 -3.77
N PHE A 290 13.07 -4.47 -4.21
CA PHE A 290 13.89 -4.89 -5.35
C PHE A 290 13.51 -4.14 -6.64
N THR A 291 12.20 -4.04 -6.91
CA THR A 291 11.69 -3.39 -8.12
C THR A 291 12.04 -1.89 -8.13
N HIS A 292 11.88 -1.20 -7.01
CA HIS A 292 12.26 0.22 -6.91
C HIS A 292 13.76 0.42 -7.16
N LYS A 293 14.60 -0.39 -6.53
CA LYS A 293 16.04 -0.26 -6.64
C LYS A 293 16.55 -0.60 -8.04
N TYR A 294 16.15 -1.75 -8.59
CA TYR A 294 16.81 -2.30 -9.78
C TYR A 294 16.02 -2.15 -11.08
N VAL A 295 14.68 -2.19 -11.03
CA VAL A 295 13.87 -2.07 -12.25
C VAL A 295 13.57 -0.61 -12.57
N PHE A 296 13.25 0.19 -11.54
CA PHE A 296 13.05 1.64 -11.70
C PHE A 296 14.36 2.43 -11.61
N ASP A 297 15.44 1.79 -11.17
CA ASP A 297 16.77 2.41 -11.03
C ASP A 297 16.75 3.67 -10.16
N LEU A 298 15.90 3.69 -9.12
CA LEU A 298 15.69 4.85 -8.27
C LEU A 298 16.90 5.13 -7.37
N ARG A 299 17.32 6.39 -7.34
CA ARG A 299 18.37 6.92 -6.49
C ARG A 299 17.76 7.84 -5.45
N PRO A 300 17.71 7.42 -4.18
CA PRO A 300 17.04 8.18 -3.13
C PRO A 300 17.56 9.61 -2.97
N GLU A 301 18.81 9.88 -3.35
CA GLU A 301 19.44 11.20 -3.14
C GLU A 301 19.06 12.24 -4.19
N THR A 302 18.65 11.81 -5.39
CA THR A 302 18.45 12.70 -6.54
C THR A 302 17.08 12.63 -7.15
N ASP A 303 16.41 11.48 -7.01
CA ASP A 303 15.21 11.22 -7.78
C ASP A 303 13.94 11.62 -7.02
N VAL A 304 12.98 12.16 -7.76
CA VAL A 304 11.60 12.34 -7.35
C VAL A 304 10.74 11.43 -8.24
N TYR A 305 10.10 10.46 -7.61
CA TYR A 305 9.31 9.46 -8.32
C TYR A 305 7.82 9.82 -8.31
N TRP A 306 7.17 9.71 -9.45
CA TRP A 306 5.74 9.90 -9.58
C TRP A 306 5.06 8.65 -10.13
N CYS A 307 4.11 8.11 -9.37
CA CYS A 307 3.24 7.02 -9.81
C CYS A 307 1.84 7.57 -10.06
N ALA A 308 1.36 7.41 -11.28
CA ALA A 308 0.04 7.89 -11.71
C ALA A 308 -1.12 6.92 -11.37
N ALA A 309 -0.84 5.79 -10.72
CA ALA A 309 -1.85 4.82 -10.33
C ALA A 309 -2.61 5.27 -9.08
N ASP A 310 -3.89 4.92 -9.02
CA ASP A 310 -4.66 5.02 -7.78
C ASP A 310 -4.23 3.95 -6.78
N ILE A 311 -4.18 4.29 -5.49
CA ILE A 311 -3.78 3.37 -4.41
C ILE A 311 -4.77 2.20 -4.27
N GLY A 312 -6.02 2.34 -4.71
CA GLY A 312 -6.97 1.23 -4.79
C GLY A 312 -6.54 0.07 -5.72
N TRP A 313 -5.40 0.17 -6.39
CA TRP A 313 -4.81 -0.85 -7.25
C TRP A 313 -3.44 -1.30 -6.72
N VAL A 314 -3.02 -2.53 -7.07
CA VAL A 314 -1.73 -3.08 -6.62
C VAL A 314 -0.54 -2.19 -6.96
N THR A 315 -0.59 -1.50 -8.10
CA THR A 315 0.47 -0.56 -8.52
C THR A 315 0.61 0.60 -7.53
N GLY A 316 -0.52 1.17 -7.07
CA GLY A 316 -0.52 2.24 -6.07
C GLY A 316 -0.01 1.76 -4.71
N HIS A 317 -0.44 0.58 -4.24
CA HIS A 317 0.10 -0.03 -3.02
C HIS A 317 1.63 -0.17 -3.11
N SER A 318 2.11 -0.78 -4.19
CA SER A 318 3.52 -1.15 -4.35
C SER A 318 4.43 0.06 -4.57
N TYR A 319 3.96 1.07 -5.31
CA TYR A 319 4.83 2.11 -5.86
C TYR A 319 4.50 3.53 -5.39
N ILE A 320 3.53 3.69 -4.48
CA ILE A 320 3.29 4.95 -3.77
C ILE A 320 3.54 4.76 -2.27
N VAL A 321 3.15 3.60 -1.70
CA VAL A 321 3.10 3.43 -0.25
C VAL A 321 4.25 2.59 0.29
N TYR A 322 4.52 1.42 -0.26
CA TYR A 322 5.37 0.40 0.35
C TYR A 322 6.78 0.26 -0.25
N GLY A 323 7.00 0.76 -1.46
CA GLY A 323 8.28 0.66 -2.13
C GLY A 323 9.22 1.83 -2.00
#